data_c5f5cec814510f5b125e111f6373dadc
#
_entry.id   c5f5cec814510f5b125e111f6373dadc
#
_cell.length_a   1.000
_cell.length_b   1.000
_cell.length_c   1.000
_cell.angle_alpha   90.00
_cell.angle_beta   90.00
_cell.angle_gamma   90.00
#
_symmetry.space_group_name_H-M   'P 1'
#
loop_
_entity.id
_entity.type
_entity.pdbx_description
1 polymer ?
#
loop_
_entity_poly.entity_id
_entity_poly.type
_entity_poly.pdbx_seq_one_letter_code
_entity_poly.pdbx_strand_id
1 'polypeptide(L)'
;AVFQAPGGALLAVASAFHGQHPGRQLDVSEQSLRLYRGGDLECIAVLPDLGFPLNAIAWHPSRPVLVIGGGRYDGGAFFEGGLLAWDYASGKTQSLLADNREVLACDFEDDGRRLTFTVAPSDDLEDRPLFRQRHSLAFPVDAPLVLDDLPGTRLPFDWALYPASTQREAALPILENLALGKDRRFLHRPPVWDLCFLDGQRLAIARANPRLELWNLADDSLRSFELAERGQCLQVFHNATDDSLLVNLQLGYAAQRLFKVPLTPGQPLLLSDCRHLLAQSAQGGFLARQIALEGKDLEDLVLDPAGRIIHRRRLGHYDLFNHHLRIDRGEAFFYLAGNPPEQHQDKGLFRLDPQTFKTREVLRLERHPEHFNNLHGCLLGNRLLLNAKVYNSPHHAYGTQRLTCYDLESRGTLWGATLSAQVSAFAPLPGGQWIALALVDGQVEVRDLASGECRWRYRTADAIPLCLAVSDKLLAIGFSHGGVSLLQVAADGQLIGPPGANPRQ
;
A
#
# COMPACT_ATOMS: atom_id res chain seq x y z
N ALA A 1 8.45 14.05 -11.17
CA ALA A 1 8.62 14.91 -12.35
C ALA A 1 7.96 16.29 -12.08
N VAL A 2 8.47 17.35 -12.72
CA VAL A 2 7.92 18.71 -12.65
C VAL A 2 7.65 19.20 -14.07
N PHE A 3 6.44 19.69 -14.30
CA PHE A 3 6.00 20.22 -15.59
C PHE A 3 5.51 21.66 -15.40
N GLN A 4 6.05 22.58 -16.18
CA GLN A 4 5.67 23.97 -16.11
C GLN A 4 4.62 24.30 -17.18
N ALA A 5 3.58 25.03 -16.80
CA ALA A 5 2.61 25.53 -17.75
C ALA A 5 3.26 26.59 -18.68
N PRO A 6 2.79 26.73 -19.91
CA PRO A 6 3.17 27.86 -20.76
C PRO A 6 3.01 29.18 -20.01
N GLY A 7 4.08 30.00 -19.99
CA GLY A 7 4.07 31.27 -19.23
C GLY A 7 4.40 31.15 -17.75
N GLY A 8 4.65 29.96 -17.22
CA GLY A 8 5.19 29.76 -15.86
C GLY A 8 4.22 30.02 -14.69
N ALA A 9 2.95 30.29 -14.99
CA ALA A 9 1.96 30.60 -13.95
C ALA A 9 1.62 29.41 -13.03
N LEU A 10 1.73 28.20 -13.56
CA LEU A 10 1.43 26.95 -12.84
C LEU A 10 2.57 25.94 -12.99
N LEU A 11 2.73 25.12 -11.96
CA LEU A 11 3.64 23.98 -11.92
C LEU A 11 2.84 22.73 -11.58
N ALA A 12 3.00 21.67 -12.35
CA ALA A 12 2.50 20.35 -12.04
C ALA A 12 3.65 19.49 -11.52
N VAL A 13 3.50 18.97 -10.31
CA VAL A 13 4.49 18.11 -9.65
C VAL A 13 3.91 16.71 -9.53
N ALA A 14 4.46 15.79 -10.29
CA ALA A 14 4.15 14.37 -10.18
C ALA A 14 5.07 13.72 -9.13
N SER A 15 4.47 13.04 -8.18
CA SER A 15 5.14 12.21 -7.20
C SER A 15 4.71 10.76 -7.34
N ALA A 16 5.66 9.86 -7.21
CA ALA A 16 5.40 8.43 -7.19
C ALA A 16 5.88 7.86 -5.86
N PHE A 17 5.06 7.03 -5.27
CA PHE A 17 5.44 6.17 -4.18
C PHE A 17 5.24 4.71 -4.64
N HIS A 18 6.27 3.93 -4.55
CA HIS A 18 6.19 2.50 -4.73
C HIS A 18 6.75 1.85 -3.48
N GLY A 19 5.92 1.08 -2.80
CA GLY A 19 6.29 0.44 -1.56
C GLY A 19 5.75 -0.97 -1.47
N GLN A 20 6.61 -1.87 -1.04
CA GLN A 20 6.25 -3.26 -0.79
C GLN A 20 6.38 -3.57 0.69
N HIS A 21 5.35 -4.18 1.25
CA HIS A 21 5.40 -4.72 2.59
C HIS A 21 5.38 -6.25 2.52
N PRO A 22 6.55 -6.92 2.58
CA PRO A 22 6.65 -8.36 2.33
C PRO A 22 5.84 -9.20 3.31
N GLY A 23 5.73 -8.78 4.57
CA GLY A 23 4.94 -9.47 5.59
C GLY A 23 3.42 -9.35 5.43
N ARG A 24 2.93 -8.51 4.49
CA ARG A 24 1.50 -8.34 4.19
C ARG A 24 1.17 -8.60 2.73
N GLN A 25 2.16 -8.92 1.91
CA GLN A 25 2.05 -8.95 0.44
C GLN A 25 1.33 -7.72 -0.14
N LEU A 26 1.58 -6.61 0.48
CA LEU A 26 1.07 -5.33 0.05
C LEU A 26 2.08 -4.70 -0.90
N ASP A 27 1.66 -4.55 -2.13
CA ASP A 27 2.36 -3.78 -3.15
C ASP A 27 1.51 -2.54 -3.44
N VAL A 28 2.02 -1.39 -3.06
CA VAL A 28 1.32 -0.12 -3.19
C VAL A 28 2.09 0.76 -4.13
N SER A 29 1.45 1.13 -5.22
CA SER A 29 1.96 2.15 -6.13
C SER A 29 1.00 3.34 -6.08
N GLU A 30 1.47 4.45 -5.57
CA GLU A 30 0.74 5.73 -5.58
C GLU A 30 1.40 6.66 -6.58
N GLN A 31 0.61 7.16 -7.51
CA GLN A 31 1.02 8.15 -8.48
C GLN A 31 0.12 9.36 -8.30
N SER A 32 0.64 10.43 -7.76
CA SER A 32 -0.15 11.64 -7.51
C SER A 32 0.37 12.84 -8.29
N LEU A 33 -0.54 13.75 -8.66
CA LEU A 33 -0.22 15.00 -9.32
C LEU A 33 -0.73 16.16 -8.50
N ARG A 34 0.15 17.12 -8.23
CA ARG A 34 -0.20 18.35 -7.52
C ARG A 34 0.10 19.56 -8.37
N LEU A 35 -0.83 20.52 -8.34
CA LEU A 35 -0.68 21.78 -9.02
C LEU A 35 -0.33 22.89 -8.03
N TYR A 36 0.67 23.66 -8.38
CA TYR A 36 1.16 24.80 -7.61
C TYR A 36 1.08 26.07 -8.45
N ARG A 37 0.82 27.17 -7.77
CA ARG A 37 1.01 28.51 -8.33
C ARG A 37 2.50 28.79 -8.45
N GLY A 38 2.95 29.21 -9.63
CA GLY A 38 4.39 29.40 -9.88
C GLY A 38 5.07 30.49 -9.07
N GLY A 39 4.31 31.51 -8.61
CA GLY A 39 4.88 32.66 -7.89
C GLY A 39 5.15 32.43 -6.39
N ASP A 40 4.25 31.73 -5.71
CA ASP A 40 4.30 31.52 -4.26
C ASP A 40 4.33 30.03 -3.85
N LEU A 41 4.27 29.15 -4.82
CA LEU A 41 4.23 27.70 -4.65
C LEU A 41 3.05 27.21 -3.77
N GLU A 42 1.94 27.95 -3.76
CA GLU A 42 0.72 27.49 -3.12
C GLU A 42 0.11 26.32 -3.89
N CYS A 43 -0.20 25.22 -3.19
CA CYS A 43 -0.87 24.08 -3.79
C CYS A 43 -2.35 24.41 -4.03
N ILE A 44 -2.76 24.47 -5.29
CA ILE A 44 -4.11 24.86 -5.69
C ILE A 44 -5.03 23.67 -6.03
N ALA A 45 -4.47 22.53 -6.42
CA ALA A 45 -5.23 21.33 -6.74
C ALA A 45 -4.39 20.06 -6.55
N VAL A 46 -5.06 18.96 -6.21
CA VAL A 46 -4.46 17.63 -6.03
C VAL A 46 -5.26 16.59 -6.78
N LEU A 47 -4.57 15.77 -7.56
CA LEU A 47 -5.08 14.53 -8.11
C LEU A 47 -4.38 13.38 -7.38
N PRO A 48 -5.05 12.72 -6.42
CA PRO A 48 -4.39 11.87 -5.44
C PRO A 48 -3.91 10.52 -6.01
N ASP A 49 -4.62 10.00 -7.02
CA ASP A 49 -4.24 8.74 -7.66
C ASP A 49 -4.47 8.82 -9.18
N LEU A 50 -3.42 8.56 -9.92
CA LEU A 50 -3.45 8.49 -11.39
C LEU A 50 -3.74 7.08 -11.89
N GLY A 51 -3.53 6.06 -11.06
CA GLY A 51 -3.63 4.66 -11.45
C GLY A 51 -2.51 4.16 -12.37
N PHE A 52 -1.60 5.03 -12.82
CA PHE A 52 -0.45 4.70 -13.68
C PHE A 52 0.69 5.70 -13.51
N PRO A 53 1.94 5.30 -13.80
CA PRO A 53 3.09 6.20 -13.83
C PRO A 53 2.92 7.30 -14.88
N LEU A 54 3.23 8.54 -14.51
CA LEU A 54 3.09 9.69 -15.39
C LEU A 54 4.29 9.85 -16.32
N ASN A 55 4.03 9.94 -17.63
CA ASN A 55 5.05 10.19 -18.67
C ASN A 55 4.94 11.59 -19.25
N ALA A 56 3.73 12.11 -19.47
CA ALA A 56 3.50 13.37 -20.18
C ALA A 56 2.29 14.14 -19.63
N ILE A 57 2.35 15.46 -19.75
CA ILE A 57 1.24 16.36 -19.47
C ILE A 57 1.07 17.35 -20.62
N ALA A 58 -0.19 17.55 -21.06
CA ALA A 58 -0.57 18.61 -21.96
C ALA A 58 -1.48 19.62 -21.23
N TRP A 59 -1.12 20.90 -21.28
CA TRP A 59 -1.91 21.98 -20.74
C TRP A 59 -2.91 22.49 -21.79
N HIS A 60 -4.19 22.51 -21.47
CA HIS A 60 -5.15 23.12 -22.37
C HIS A 60 -4.94 24.65 -22.41
N PRO A 61 -4.84 25.27 -23.60
CA PRO A 61 -4.39 26.67 -23.71
C PRO A 61 -5.35 27.70 -23.09
N SER A 62 -6.66 27.35 -22.96
CA SER A 62 -7.67 28.31 -22.51
C SER A 62 -8.62 27.80 -21.42
N ARG A 63 -8.53 26.52 -21.02
CA ARG A 63 -9.39 25.92 -19.99
C ARG A 63 -8.55 25.40 -18.82
N PRO A 64 -9.11 25.29 -17.62
CA PRO A 64 -8.42 24.70 -16.48
C PRO A 64 -8.37 23.17 -16.58
N VAL A 65 -7.86 22.66 -17.68
CA VAL A 65 -7.82 21.24 -18.00
C VAL A 65 -6.38 20.82 -18.30
N LEU A 66 -5.97 19.73 -17.69
CA LEU A 66 -4.77 18.98 -18.02
C LEU A 66 -5.15 17.67 -18.68
N VAL A 67 -4.42 17.29 -19.72
CA VAL A 67 -4.39 15.91 -20.21
C VAL A 67 -3.11 15.27 -19.74
N ILE A 68 -3.25 14.09 -19.12
CA ILE A 68 -2.19 13.36 -18.44
C ILE A 68 -2.04 12.02 -19.16
N GLY A 69 -0.89 11.79 -19.73
CA GLY A 69 -0.53 10.53 -20.36
C GLY A 69 0.51 9.79 -19.55
N GLY A 70 0.38 8.49 -19.44
CA GLY A 70 1.34 7.70 -18.70
C GLY A 70 1.17 6.22 -18.90
N GLY A 71 1.95 5.49 -18.12
CA GLY A 71 1.94 4.05 -18.10
C GLY A 71 3.33 3.45 -18.00
N ARG A 72 3.33 2.16 -18.01
CA ARG A 72 4.52 1.33 -18.05
C ARG A 72 4.17 0.03 -18.75
N TYR A 73 5.10 -0.46 -19.54
CA TYR A 73 5.04 -1.74 -20.19
C TYR A 73 6.20 -2.61 -19.69
N ASP A 74 5.93 -3.82 -19.28
CA ASP A 74 6.93 -4.71 -18.68
C ASP A 74 7.62 -5.68 -19.67
N GLY A 75 7.33 -5.52 -20.96
CA GLY A 75 7.93 -6.34 -22.03
C GLY A 75 7.23 -7.68 -22.26
N GLY A 76 6.08 -7.93 -21.66
CA GLY A 76 5.46 -9.25 -21.80
C GLY A 76 3.94 -9.27 -21.89
N ALA A 77 3.27 -9.27 -20.79
CA ALA A 77 1.83 -9.45 -20.76
C ALA A 77 1.08 -8.32 -20.05
N PHE A 78 1.78 -7.32 -19.54
CA PHE A 78 1.20 -6.35 -18.64
C PHE A 78 1.32 -4.92 -19.17
N PHE A 79 0.17 -4.29 -19.39
CA PHE A 79 0.07 -2.87 -19.69
C PHE A 79 -0.59 -2.16 -18.53
N GLU A 80 0.05 -1.14 -18.03
CA GLU A 80 -0.48 -0.25 -17.02
C GLU A 80 -0.33 1.16 -17.56
N GLY A 81 -1.42 1.76 -18.05
CA GLY A 81 -1.33 3.07 -18.65
C GLY A 81 -2.68 3.67 -18.98
N GLY A 82 -2.66 4.89 -19.49
CA GLY A 82 -3.87 5.59 -19.88
C GLY A 82 -3.65 7.04 -20.30
N LEU A 83 -4.73 7.63 -20.75
CA LEU A 83 -4.83 9.04 -21.08
C LEU A 83 -6.03 9.63 -20.34
N LEU A 84 -5.79 10.57 -19.43
CA LEU A 84 -6.75 11.11 -18.49
C LEU A 84 -6.90 12.64 -18.72
N ALA A 85 -8.10 13.13 -18.86
CA ALA A 85 -8.38 14.57 -18.75
C ALA A 85 -8.74 14.90 -17.29
N TRP A 86 -8.13 15.93 -16.73
CA TRP A 86 -8.40 16.44 -15.39
C TRP A 86 -8.74 17.91 -15.44
N ASP A 87 -9.98 18.23 -15.12
CA ASP A 87 -10.41 19.62 -14.85
C ASP A 87 -10.04 19.96 -13.40
N TYR A 88 -8.94 20.66 -13.24
CA TYR A 88 -8.40 20.98 -11.90
C TYR A 88 -9.17 22.08 -11.16
N ALA A 89 -10.08 22.79 -11.83
CA ALA A 89 -10.97 23.76 -11.17
C ALA A 89 -12.15 23.05 -10.50
N SER A 90 -12.72 22.02 -11.15
CA SER A 90 -13.83 21.24 -10.61
C SER A 90 -13.39 19.95 -9.90
N GLY A 91 -12.15 19.53 -10.10
CA GLY A 91 -11.61 18.24 -9.59
C GLY A 91 -12.09 17.03 -10.40
N LYS A 92 -12.86 17.21 -11.47
CA LYS A 92 -13.39 16.10 -12.28
C LYS A 92 -12.32 15.50 -13.17
N THR A 93 -12.34 14.17 -13.27
CA THR A 93 -11.48 13.39 -14.16
C THR A 93 -12.31 12.61 -15.17
N GLN A 94 -11.74 12.39 -16.34
CA GLN A 94 -12.33 11.56 -17.39
C GLN A 94 -11.23 10.78 -18.11
N SER A 95 -11.37 9.45 -18.20
CA SER A 95 -10.52 8.64 -19.09
C SER A 95 -10.87 8.98 -20.55
N LEU A 96 -9.85 9.22 -21.35
CA LEU A 96 -10.00 9.49 -22.80
C LEU A 96 -9.86 8.22 -23.64
N LEU A 97 -9.22 7.16 -23.07
CA LEU A 97 -9.06 5.87 -23.73
C LEU A 97 -9.72 4.77 -22.90
N ALA A 98 -10.28 3.79 -23.58
CA ALA A 98 -10.79 2.57 -22.98
C ALA A 98 -9.69 1.53 -22.74
N ASP A 99 -8.53 1.70 -23.38
CA ASP A 99 -7.38 0.82 -23.35
C ASP A 99 -6.40 1.21 -22.24
N ASN A 100 -5.61 0.25 -21.77
CA ASN A 100 -4.58 0.45 -20.74
C ASN A 100 -3.18 0.66 -21.35
N ARG A 101 -3.10 1.17 -22.57
CA ARG A 101 -1.83 1.36 -23.27
C ARG A 101 -1.01 2.48 -22.63
N GLU A 102 0.29 2.28 -22.60
CA GLU A 102 1.22 3.30 -22.17
C GLU A 102 1.22 4.47 -23.14
N VAL A 103 0.98 5.68 -22.61
CA VAL A 103 1.04 6.93 -23.37
C VAL A 103 2.37 7.61 -23.08
N LEU A 104 3.19 7.79 -24.12
CA LEU A 104 4.55 8.34 -24.04
C LEU A 104 4.59 9.86 -24.13
N ALA A 105 3.66 10.44 -24.87
CA ALA A 105 3.59 11.89 -25.10
C ALA A 105 2.14 12.30 -25.37
N CYS A 106 1.79 13.53 -25.00
CA CYS A 106 0.54 14.18 -25.39
C CYS A 106 0.74 15.68 -25.53
N ASP A 107 -0.03 16.31 -26.43
CA ASP A 107 0.04 17.75 -26.67
C ASP A 107 -1.28 18.26 -27.25
N PHE A 108 -1.60 19.55 -27.03
CA PHE A 108 -2.75 20.22 -27.64
C PHE A 108 -2.34 20.97 -28.91
N GLU A 109 -3.14 20.82 -29.95
CA GLU A 109 -3.05 21.56 -31.20
C GLU A 109 -4.35 22.38 -31.44
N ASP A 110 -4.35 23.27 -32.43
CA ASP A 110 -5.51 24.06 -32.88
C ASP A 110 -6.22 24.78 -31.72
N ASP A 111 -5.46 25.49 -30.86
CA ASP A 111 -5.98 26.22 -29.71
C ASP A 111 -6.77 25.34 -28.73
N GLY A 112 -6.39 24.07 -28.58
CA GLY A 112 -7.01 23.12 -27.67
C GLY A 112 -8.18 22.33 -28.24
N ARG A 113 -8.49 22.50 -29.53
CA ARG A 113 -9.56 21.74 -30.19
C ARG A 113 -9.15 20.36 -30.64
N ARG A 114 -7.83 20.10 -30.69
CA ARG A 114 -7.24 18.82 -31.05
C ARG A 114 -6.24 18.37 -30.00
N LEU A 115 -6.30 17.13 -29.64
CA LEU A 115 -5.33 16.48 -28.78
C LEU A 115 -4.58 15.45 -29.61
N THR A 116 -3.25 15.54 -29.63
CA THR A 116 -2.36 14.52 -30.19
C THR A 116 -1.68 13.76 -29.05
N PHE A 117 -1.52 12.46 -29.23
CA PHE A 117 -0.81 11.63 -28.26
C PHE A 117 -0.10 10.47 -28.94
N THR A 118 0.91 9.95 -28.29
CA THR A 118 1.73 8.84 -28.79
C THR A 118 1.70 7.70 -27.80
N VAL A 119 1.36 6.50 -28.26
CA VAL A 119 1.33 5.27 -27.47
C VAL A 119 2.53 4.39 -27.75
N ALA A 120 2.94 3.64 -26.73
CA ALA A 120 3.99 2.63 -26.81
C ALA A 120 3.58 1.45 -27.73
N PRO A 121 4.53 0.64 -28.21
CA PRO A 121 4.25 -0.57 -28.97
C PRO A 121 3.27 -1.49 -28.25
N SER A 122 2.41 -2.19 -29.01
CA SER A 122 1.46 -3.17 -28.44
C SER A 122 2.03 -4.56 -28.29
N ASP A 123 3.16 -4.80 -28.92
CA ASP A 123 3.71 -6.13 -29.12
C ASP A 123 5.24 -6.05 -29.10
N ASP A 124 5.87 -6.87 -28.28
CA ASP A 124 7.32 -6.98 -28.14
C ASP A 124 7.88 -8.29 -28.73
N LEU A 125 7.14 -8.87 -29.69
CA LEU A 125 7.65 -10.05 -30.38
C LEU A 125 9.05 -9.71 -30.94
N GLU A 126 10.05 -10.44 -30.43
CA GLU A 126 11.48 -10.23 -30.66
C GLU A 126 11.88 -10.05 -32.14
N ASP A 127 11.09 -10.62 -33.03
CA ASP A 127 11.34 -10.61 -34.48
C ASP A 127 10.60 -9.52 -35.26
N ARG A 128 9.88 -8.62 -34.59
CA ARG A 128 9.14 -7.54 -35.27
C ARG A 128 9.72 -6.18 -34.93
N PRO A 129 9.84 -5.27 -35.92
CA PRO A 129 10.21 -3.90 -35.65
C PRO A 129 9.16 -3.25 -34.74
N LEU A 130 9.60 -2.70 -33.62
CA LEU A 130 8.75 -1.99 -32.69
C LEU A 130 8.32 -0.64 -33.27
N PHE A 131 7.02 -0.33 -33.18
CA PHE A 131 6.47 0.93 -33.61
C PHE A 131 5.67 1.56 -32.49
N ARG A 132 5.92 2.83 -32.24
CA ARG A 132 4.97 3.69 -31.52
C ARG A 132 3.88 4.15 -32.47
N GLN A 133 2.72 4.51 -31.95
CA GLN A 133 1.62 5.02 -32.74
C GLN A 133 1.25 6.43 -32.26
N ARG A 134 1.17 7.37 -33.21
CA ARG A 134 0.67 8.72 -32.94
C ARG A 134 -0.76 8.80 -33.41
N HIS A 135 -1.63 9.23 -32.50
CA HIS A 135 -3.04 9.45 -32.73
C HIS A 135 -3.39 10.92 -32.56
N SER A 136 -4.52 11.31 -33.15
CA SER A 136 -5.08 12.63 -32.99
C SER A 136 -6.58 12.52 -32.82
N LEU A 137 -7.13 13.25 -31.86
CA LEU A 137 -8.59 13.26 -31.59
C LEU A 137 -9.09 14.68 -31.37
N ALA A 138 -10.39 14.91 -31.71
CA ALA A 138 -11.04 16.16 -31.37
C ALA A 138 -11.25 16.25 -29.86
N PHE A 139 -11.04 17.43 -29.28
CA PHE A 139 -11.22 17.67 -27.86
C PHE A 139 -12.28 18.76 -27.62
N PRO A 140 -13.21 18.61 -26.66
CA PRO A 140 -13.33 17.53 -25.70
C PRO A 140 -13.85 16.20 -26.27
N VAL A 141 -13.65 15.12 -25.52
CA VAL A 141 -14.12 13.78 -25.85
C VAL A 141 -15.34 13.48 -24.97
N ASP A 142 -16.41 12.94 -25.58
CA ASP A 142 -17.63 12.64 -24.83
C ASP A 142 -17.57 11.32 -24.06
N ALA A 143 -16.86 10.31 -24.60
CA ALA A 143 -16.68 8.99 -23.99
C ALA A 143 -15.28 8.43 -24.29
N PRO A 144 -14.75 7.51 -23.45
CA PRO A 144 -13.48 6.85 -23.72
C PRO A 144 -13.47 6.15 -25.09
N LEU A 145 -12.40 6.32 -25.85
CA LEU A 145 -12.22 5.78 -27.19
C LEU A 145 -11.36 4.52 -27.15
N VAL A 146 -11.64 3.59 -28.07
CA VAL A 146 -10.81 2.40 -28.30
C VAL A 146 -9.72 2.77 -29.29
N LEU A 147 -8.46 2.44 -28.98
CA LEU A 147 -7.31 2.80 -29.81
C LEU A 147 -7.37 2.24 -31.24
N ASP A 148 -7.86 1.01 -31.37
CA ASP A 148 -7.95 0.33 -32.67
C ASP A 148 -8.95 1.02 -33.61
N ASP A 149 -9.90 1.79 -33.09
CA ASP A 149 -10.88 2.58 -33.85
C ASP A 149 -10.32 3.95 -34.27
N LEU A 150 -9.15 4.35 -33.74
CA LEU A 150 -8.53 5.63 -34.02
C LEU A 150 -7.51 5.54 -35.16
N PRO A 151 -7.59 6.47 -36.14
CA PRO A 151 -6.53 6.55 -37.13
C PRO A 151 -5.20 6.89 -36.45
N GLY A 152 -4.18 6.07 -36.73
CA GLY A 152 -2.85 6.21 -36.13
C GLY A 152 -1.75 6.20 -37.17
N THR A 153 -0.74 7.03 -36.97
CA THR A 153 0.50 7.02 -37.76
C THR A 153 1.54 6.20 -37.05
N ARG A 154 2.06 5.15 -37.70
CA ARG A 154 3.19 4.36 -37.19
C ARG A 154 4.49 5.14 -37.30
N LEU A 155 5.21 5.22 -36.20
CA LEU A 155 6.52 5.86 -36.11
C LEU A 155 7.55 4.85 -35.59
N PRO A 156 8.80 4.92 -36.06
CA PRO A 156 9.85 4.08 -35.47
C PRO A 156 9.92 4.27 -33.95
N PHE A 157 10.13 3.19 -33.22
CA PHE A 157 10.33 3.25 -31.78
C PHE A 157 11.79 3.59 -31.49
N ASP A 158 11.98 4.62 -30.70
CA ASP A 158 13.31 5.04 -30.24
C ASP A 158 13.31 5.05 -28.71
N TRP A 159 14.15 4.24 -28.11
CA TRP A 159 14.34 4.17 -26.66
C TRP A 159 14.80 5.49 -26.03
N ALA A 160 15.45 6.36 -26.82
CA ALA A 160 15.86 7.68 -26.36
C ALA A 160 14.67 8.64 -26.06
N LEU A 161 13.47 8.26 -26.44
CA LEU A 161 12.25 9.06 -26.21
C LEU A 161 11.58 8.78 -24.85
N TYR A 162 12.00 7.75 -24.13
CA TYR A 162 11.64 7.67 -22.72
C TYR A 162 12.21 8.90 -22.01
N PRO A 163 11.37 9.64 -21.26
CA PRO A 163 11.81 10.87 -20.62
C PRO A 163 12.97 10.55 -19.68
N ALA A 164 14.16 10.69 -20.22
CA ALA A 164 15.37 10.52 -19.48
C ALA A 164 15.47 11.63 -18.41
N SER A 165 16.20 11.33 -17.38
CA SER A 165 16.61 12.07 -16.20
C SER A 165 16.92 13.58 -16.37
N THR A 166 16.86 14.18 -17.53
CA THR A 166 17.13 15.58 -17.81
C THR A 166 16.20 16.56 -17.10
N GLN A 167 14.99 16.14 -16.73
CA GLN A 167 14.10 16.96 -15.89
C GLN A 167 14.50 16.95 -14.41
N ARG A 168 15.30 15.98 -13.96
CA ARG A 168 15.64 15.82 -12.54
C ARG A 168 16.45 16.97 -11.99
N GLU A 169 17.46 17.41 -12.71
CA GLU A 169 18.32 18.52 -12.29
C GLU A 169 17.58 19.86 -12.25
N ALA A 170 16.70 20.12 -13.22
CA ALA A 170 15.84 21.30 -13.23
C ALA A 170 14.74 21.25 -12.17
N ALA A 171 14.29 20.07 -11.78
CA ALA A 171 13.26 19.88 -10.75
C ALA A 171 13.81 20.00 -9.33
N LEU A 172 15.08 19.69 -9.08
CA LEU A 172 15.67 19.68 -7.74
C LEU A 172 15.50 20.99 -6.98
N PRO A 173 15.81 22.17 -7.53
CA PRO A 173 15.64 23.44 -6.83
C PRO A 173 14.17 23.73 -6.47
N ILE A 174 13.24 23.32 -7.32
CA ILE A 174 11.79 23.49 -7.08
C ILE A 174 11.35 22.57 -5.95
N LEU A 175 11.79 21.31 -5.98
CA LEU A 175 11.47 20.31 -4.97
C LEU A 175 12.10 20.67 -3.61
N GLU A 176 13.30 21.22 -3.60
CA GLU A 176 13.96 21.73 -2.38
C GLU A 176 13.17 22.90 -1.80
N ASN A 177 12.74 23.86 -2.62
CA ASN A 177 11.91 24.99 -2.19
C ASN A 177 10.55 24.52 -1.66
N LEU A 178 9.93 23.52 -2.30
CA LEU A 178 8.69 22.92 -1.82
C LEU A 178 8.90 22.18 -0.50
N ALA A 179 10.03 21.48 -0.33
CA ALA A 179 10.36 20.75 0.90
C ALA A 179 10.64 21.71 2.08
N LEU A 180 11.24 22.87 1.79
CA LEU A 180 11.50 23.94 2.77
C LEU A 180 10.27 24.85 3.01
N GLY A 181 9.28 24.75 2.14
CA GLY A 181 8.09 25.58 2.15
C GLY A 181 7.20 25.38 3.38
N LYS A 182 6.39 26.40 3.67
CA LYS A 182 5.46 26.42 4.80
C LYS A 182 4.25 25.48 4.64
N ASP A 183 4.07 24.87 3.49
CA ASP A 183 2.94 23.93 3.27
C ASP A 183 3.24 22.59 3.92
N ARG A 184 2.68 22.38 5.12
CA ARG A 184 2.81 21.14 5.89
C ARG A 184 2.36 19.88 5.12
N ARG A 185 1.56 20.03 4.06
CA ARG A 185 1.16 18.93 3.16
C ARG A 185 2.35 18.37 2.38
N PHE A 186 3.44 19.14 2.28
CA PHE A 186 4.68 18.78 1.61
C PHE A 186 5.83 18.32 2.52
N LEU A 187 5.62 18.27 3.81
CA LEU A 187 6.62 17.61 4.65
C LEU A 187 6.78 16.18 4.15
N HIS A 188 7.87 15.95 3.43
CA HIS A 188 8.26 14.64 2.88
C HIS A 188 8.61 13.73 4.05
N ARG A 189 7.58 13.23 4.72
CA ARG A 189 7.75 12.23 5.76
C ARG A 189 7.74 10.86 5.09
N PRO A 190 8.65 9.97 5.48
CA PRO A 190 8.61 8.60 4.98
C PRO A 190 7.28 7.93 5.31
N PRO A 191 6.74 7.09 4.41
CA PRO A 191 5.51 6.34 4.63
C PRO A 191 5.48 5.64 5.97
N VAL A 192 4.29 5.54 6.56
CA VAL A 192 4.07 4.82 7.82
C VAL A 192 3.68 3.39 7.50
N TRP A 193 4.57 2.45 7.78
CA TRP A 193 4.33 1.04 7.53
C TRP A 193 3.56 0.33 8.63
N ASP A 194 3.78 0.72 9.88
CA ASP A 194 3.07 0.10 11.00
C ASP A 194 2.90 1.07 12.17
N LEU A 195 1.86 0.81 12.96
CA LEU A 195 1.48 1.55 14.15
C LEU A 195 1.18 0.58 15.28
N CYS A 196 1.55 0.93 16.50
CA CYS A 196 1.22 0.15 17.67
C CYS A 196 0.92 1.07 18.86
N PHE A 197 -0.30 1.02 19.40
CA PHE A 197 -0.58 1.63 20.69
C PHE A 197 0.05 0.80 21.80
N LEU A 198 0.78 1.47 22.69
CA LEU A 198 1.29 0.86 23.91
C LEU A 198 0.20 0.89 25.00
N ASP A 199 -0.51 2.00 25.01
CA ASP A 199 -1.65 2.28 25.86
C ASP A 199 -2.56 3.33 25.20
N GLY A 200 -3.50 3.93 25.91
CA GLY A 200 -4.38 4.97 25.34
C GLY A 200 -3.72 6.31 25.03
N GLN A 201 -2.45 6.47 25.36
CA GLN A 201 -1.74 7.76 25.23
C GLN A 201 -0.42 7.69 24.44
N ARG A 202 0.17 6.50 24.25
CA ARG A 202 1.45 6.34 23.56
C ARG A 202 1.29 5.52 22.30
N LEU A 203 1.78 6.06 21.17
CA LEU A 203 1.72 5.43 19.86
C LEU A 203 3.13 5.28 19.29
N ALA A 204 3.54 4.04 19.01
CA ALA A 204 4.76 3.77 18.27
C ALA A 204 4.48 3.82 16.75
N ILE A 205 5.41 4.42 15.99
CA ILE A 205 5.28 4.68 14.56
C ILE A 205 6.51 4.11 13.84
N ALA A 206 6.31 3.08 13.02
CA ALA A 206 7.32 2.51 12.15
C ALA A 206 7.20 3.10 10.74
N ARG A 207 8.30 3.67 10.24
CA ARG A 207 8.32 4.38 8.95
C ARG A 207 9.25 3.72 7.94
N ALA A 208 9.12 4.12 6.67
CA ALA A 208 10.05 3.74 5.59
C ALA A 208 11.43 4.41 5.74
N ASN A 209 11.96 4.44 6.95
CA ASN A 209 13.31 4.87 7.30
C ASN A 209 13.82 4.05 8.51
N PRO A 210 15.10 4.10 8.86
CA PRO A 210 15.65 3.33 9.98
C PRO A 210 15.36 3.95 11.37
N ARG A 211 14.34 4.78 11.48
CA ARG A 211 13.97 5.50 12.70
C ARG A 211 12.62 5.04 13.19
N LEU A 212 12.56 4.60 14.45
CA LEU A 212 11.32 4.38 15.17
C LEU A 212 10.92 5.63 15.94
N GLU A 213 9.66 6.02 15.88
CA GLU A 213 9.13 7.13 16.62
C GLU A 213 8.14 6.67 17.69
N LEU A 214 8.16 7.33 18.85
CA LEU A 214 7.20 7.16 19.92
C LEU A 214 6.51 8.49 20.18
N TRP A 215 5.23 8.56 19.87
CA TRP A 215 4.41 9.75 20.06
C TRP A 215 3.61 9.64 21.35
N ASN A 216 3.79 10.61 22.25
CA ASN A 216 2.97 10.80 23.44
C ASN A 216 1.82 11.75 23.11
N LEU A 217 0.61 11.23 23.08
CA LEU A 217 -0.59 11.99 22.70
C LEU A 217 -1.05 12.97 23.79
N ALA A 218 -0.61 12.79 25.03
CA ALA A 218 -1.02 13.65 26.15
C ALA A 218 -0.36 15.05 26.11
N ASP A 219 0.90 15.10 25.68
CA ASP A 219 1.70 16.32 25.62
C ASP A 219 2.22 16.65 24.22
N ASP A 220 1.79 15.87 23.22
CA ASP A 220 2.20 15.98 21.81
C ASP A 220 3.72 15.83 21.59
N SER A 221 4.43 15.20 22.52
CA SER A 221 5.87 15.00 22.42
C SER A 221 6.21 13.78 21.55
N LEU A 222 7.30 13.92 20.78
CA LEU A 222 7.80 12.87 19.89
C LEU A 222 9.23 12.49 20.28
N ARG A 223 9.43 11.23 20.66
CA ARG A 223 10.74 10.65 20.89
C ARG A 223 11.13 9.76 19.71
N SER A 224 12.36 9.85 19.25
CA SER A 224 12.88 9.06 18.13
C SER A 224 14.04 8.17 18.55
N PHE A 225 14.12 6.98 17.95
CA PHE A 225 15.18 6.02 18.16
C PHE A 225 15.82 5.66 16.80
N GLU A 226 17.09 5.98 16.65
CA GLU A 226 17.86 5.56 15.46
C GLU A 226 18.27 4.10 15.62
N LEU A 227 17.87 3.25 14.67
CA LEU A 227 18.15 1.81 14.71
C LEU A 227 19.37 1.44 13.87
N ALA A 228 19.57 2.14 12.74
CA ALA A 228 20.68 1.91 11.82
C ALA A 228 20.87 3.15 10.93
N GLU A 229 21.96 3.17 10.14
CA GLU A 229 22.23 4.24 9.18
C GLU A 229 21.27 4.22 7.98
N ARG A 230 20.73 3.06 7.63
CA ARG A 230 19.83 2.84 6.48
C ARG A 230 18.82 1.75 6.76
N GLY A 231 17.77 1.71 5.97
CA GLY A 231 16.71 0.71 6.04
C GLY A 231 15.35 1.33 6.26
N GLN A 232 14.35 0.48 6.47
CA GLN A 232 12.99 0.91 6.78
C GLN A 232 12.38 0.04 7.88
N CYS A 233 11.71 0.68 8.84
CA CYS A 233 10.94 -0.02 9.86
C CYS A 233 9.63 -0.52 9.27
N LEU A 234 9.46 -1.84 9.19
CA LEU A 234 8.27 -2.45 8.58
C LEU A 234 7.17 -2.77 9.58
N GLN A 235 7.55 -3.18 10.79
CA GLN A 235 6.60 -3.62 11.81
C GLN A 235 7.10 -3.25 13.19
N VAL A 236 6.16 -2.99 14.09
CA VAL A 236 6.44 -2.71 15.50
C VAL A 236 5.47 -3.50 16.40
N PHE A 237 6.00 -4.11 17.45
CA PHE A 237 5.25 -4.87 18.44
C PHE A 237 5.57 -4.35 19.84
N HIS A 238 4.55 -4.16 20.66
CA HIS A 238 4.74 -3.83 22.06
C HIS A 238 4.92 -5.12 22.88
N ASN A 239 6.06 -5.26 23.52
CA ASN A 239 6.30 -6.30 24.51
C ASN A 239 5.94 -5.80 25.91
N ALA A 240 4.70 -6.07 26.32
CA ALA A 240 4.22 -5.63 27.63
C ALA A 240 4.91 -6.31 28.82
N THR A 241 5.64 -7.41 28.59
CA THR A 241 6.34 -8.15 29.66
C THR A 241 7.49 -7.35 30.25
N ASP A 242 8.18 -6.56 29.44
CA ASP A 242 9.36 -5.79 29.87
C ASP A 242 9.32 -4.34 29.38
N ASP A 243 8.15 -3.86 28.95
CA ASP A 243 7.87 -2.52 28.46
C ASP A 243 8.89 -2.09 27.39
N SER A 244 9.00 -2.90 26.33
CA SER A 244 9.87 -2.65 25.19
C SER A 244 9.14 -2.75 23.87
N LEU A 245 9.73 -2.19 22.80
CA LEU A 245 9.26 -2.37 21.44
C LEU A 245 10.18 -3.33 20.69
N LEU A 246 9.59 -4.25 19.94
CA LEU A 246 10.29 -5.08 18.98
C LEU A 246 10.02 -4.56 17.58
N VAL A 247 11.07 -4.33 16.81
CA VAL A 247 10.98 -3.64 15.51
C VAL A 247 11.68 -4.45 14.43
N ASN A 248 10.95 -4.74 13.37
CA ASN A 248 11.53 -5.29 12.15
C ASN A 248 12.07 -4.17 11.28
N LEU A 249 13.38 -4.19 11.01
CA LEU A 249 14.06 -3.29 10.10
C LEU A 249 14.49 -4.05 8.85
N GLN A 250 14.02 -3.61 7.68
CA GLN A 250 14.46 -4.12 6.37
C GLN A 250 15.60 -3.26 5.83
N LEU A 251 16.69 -3.91 5.42
CA LEU A 251 17.88 -3.26 4.85
C LEU A 251 17.95 -3.34 3.33
N GLY A 252 17.15 -4.21 2.72
CA GLY A 252 17.11 -4.49 1.29
C GLY A 252 16.13 -5.65 1.04
N TYR A 253 16.14 -6.21 -0.17
CA TYR A 253 15.15 -7.22 -0.55
C TYR A 253 15.10 -8.45 0.38
N ALA A 254 16.24 -8.94 0.85
CA ALA A 254 16.33 -10.15 1.68
C ALA A 254 16.93 -9.92 3.09
N ALA A 255 17.44 -8.74 3.39
CA ALA A 255 18.11 -8.48 4.65
C ALA A 255 17.16 -7.83 5.66
N GLN A 256 16.86 -8.52 6.74
CA GLN A 256 16.03 -7.99 7.82
C GLN A 256 16.73 -8.15 9.17
N ARG A 257 16.56 -7.14 10.02
CA ARG A 257 17.07 -7.08 11.38
C ARG A 257 15.95 -6.97 12.38
N LEU A 258 16.11 -7.60 13.52
CA LEU A 258 15.21 -7.49 14.65
C LEU A 258 15.89 -6.69 15.76
N PHE A 259 15.27 -5.58 16.15
CA PHE A 259 15.71 -4.73 17.24
C PHE A 259 14.73 -4.80 18.42
N LYS A 260 15.29 -4.69 19.62
CA LYS A 260 14.57 -4.41 20.86
C LYS A 260 14.88 -2.99 21.29
N VAL A 261 13.83 -2.18 21.45
CA VAL A 261 13.92 -0.77 21.84
C VAL A 261 13.30 -0.61 23.23
N PRO A 262 14.09 -0.35 24.28
CA PRO A 262 13.55 -0.13 25.63
C PRO A 262 12.79 1.18 25.68
N LEU A 263 11.62 1.19 26.34
CA LEU A 263 10.85 2.42 26.58
C LEU A 263 11.41 3.27 27.70
N THR A 264 12.12 2.65 28.64
CA THR A 264 13.00 3.34 29.61
C THR A 264 14.25 3.88 28.93
N PRO A 265 14.98 4.83 29.54
CA PRO A 265 16.25 5.29 28.98
C PRO A 265 17.21 4.13 28.70
N GLY A 266 17.63 4.00 27.43
CA GLY A 266 18.49 2.94 26.95
C GLY A 266 18.67 3.01 25.43
N GLN A 267 19.67 2.31 24.92
CA GLN A 267 19.93 2.22 23.47
C GLN A 267 19.19 1.03 22.86
N PRO A 268 18.75 1.14 21.59
CA PRO A 268 18.23 0.02 20.83
C PRO A 268 19.25 -1.15 20.83
N LEU A 269 18.77 -2.36 21.06
CA LEU A 269 19.56 -3.58 21.06
C LEU A 269 19.25 -4.40 19.81
N LEU A 270 20.27 -4.70 19.02
CA LEU A 270 20.14 -5.66 17.91
C LEU A 270 20.00 -7.07 18.45
N LEU A 271 18.85 -7.72 18.23
CA LEU A 271 18.60 -9.10 18.63
C LEU A 271 19.01 -10.10 17.54
N SER A 272 18.88 -9.74 16.26
CA SER A 272 19.20 -10.63 15.15
C SER A 272 19.40 -9.87 13.83
N ASP A 273 20.35 -10.33 13.02
CA ASP A 273 20.67 -9.79 11.69
C ASP A 273 19.85 -10.40 10.54
N CYS A 274 19.15 -11.51 10.77
CA CYS A 274 18.51 -12.27 9.70
C CYS A 274 17.11 -12.76 10.06
N ARG A 275 16.42 -12.07 10.97
CA ARG A 275 15.10 -12.49 11.44
C ARG A 275 14.12 -11.34 11.42
N HIS A 276 12.85 -11.68 11.14
CA HIS A 276 11.74 -10.77 11.33
C HIS A 276 10.61 -11.43 12.12
N LEU A 277 9.92 -10.65 12.91
CA LEU A 277 8.75 -11.10 13.65
C LEU A 277 7.55 -11.17 12.72
N LEU A 278 6.75 -12.22 12.91
CA LEU A 278 5.51 -12.45 12.18
C LEU A 278 4.30 -12.23 13.08
N ALA A 279 4.37 -12.67 14.33
CA ALA A 279 3.26 -12.63 15.27
C ALA A 279 3.77 -12.57 16.71
N GLN A 280 2.92 -12.12 17.61
CA GLN A 280 3.10 -12.11 19.06
C GLN A 280 1.99 -12.93 19.70
N SER A 281 2.31 -13.74 20.73
CA SER A 281 1.33 -14.42 21.55
C SER A 281 0.91 -13.58 22.75
N ALA A 282 -0.27 -13.87 23.34
CA ALA A 282 -0.73 -13.21 24.56
C ALA A 282 0.19 -13.43 25.78
N GLN A 283 0.99 -14.48 25.74
CA GLN A 283 1.98 -14.82 26.78
C GLN A 283 3.33 -14.13 26.59
N GLY A 284 3.43 -13.20 25.63
CA GLY A 284 4.62 -12.42 25.33
C GLY A 284 5.67 -13.14 24.47
N GLY A 285 5.42 -14.37 24.04
CA GLY A 285 6.29 -15.06 23.09
C GLY A 285 6.06 -14.57 21.65
N PHE A 286 7.02 -14.86 20.77
CA PHE A 286 6.99 -14.38 19.38
C PHE A 286 7.21 -15.53 18.40
N LEU A 287 6.54 -15.43 17.26
CA LEU A 287 6.87 -16.19 16.05
C LEU A 287 7.73 -15.32 15.16
N ALA A 288 8.90 -15.77 14.83
CA ALA A 288 9.82 -15.10 13.92
C ALA A 288 10.17 -16.02 12.75
N ARG A 289 10.51 -15.44 11.60
CA ARG A 289 11.05 -16.17 10.46
C ARG A 289 12.52 -15.81 10.28
N GLN A 290 13.35 -16.82 10.11
CA GLN A 290 14.73 -16.63 9.68
C GLN A 290 14.76 -16.73 8.15
N ILE A 291 15.27 -15.69 7.51
CA ILE A 291 15.46 -15.67 6.06
C ILE A 291 16.68 -16.52 5.75
N ALA A 292 16.52 -17.50 4.87
CA ALA A 292 17.63 -18.32 4.41
C ALA A 292 18.56 -17.50 3.52
N LEU A 293 19.85 -17.52 3.84
CA LEU A 293 20.89 -17.03 2.95
C LEU A 293 21.24 -18.17 1.98
N GLU A 294 21.23 -17.87 0.67
CA GLU A 294 21.74 -18.74 -0.40
C GLU A 294 21.28 -20.21 -0.36
N GLY A 295 20.05 -20.46 -0.79
CA GLY A 295 19.56 -21.83 -1.04
C GLY A 295 19.32 -22.68 0.21
N LYS A 296 19.28 -22.09 1.39
CA LYS A 296 18.89 -22.76 2.62
C LYS A 296 17.39 -22.70 2.86
N ASP A 297 16.87 -23.73 3.50
CA ASP A 297 15.48 -23.78 3.90
C ASP A 297 15.11 -22.64 4.84
N LEU A 298 13.90 -22.10 4.70
CA LEU A 298 13.32 -21.17 5.64
C LEU A 298 13.05 -21.86 6.98
N GLU A 299 13.29 -21.15 8.07
CA GLU A 299 12.97 -21.61 9.41
C GLU A 299 12.00 -20.64 10.09
N ASP A 300 10.93 -21.17 10.67
CA ASP A 300 10.15 -20.47 11.67
C ASP A 300 10.73 -20.74 13.06
N LEU A 301 10.81 -19.68 13.85
CA LEU A 301 11.40 -19.69 15.18
C LEU A 301 10.35 -19.24 16.18
N VAL A 302 10.18 -20.03 17.24
CA VAL A 302 9.42 -19.56 18.40
C VAL A 302 10.42 -18.95 19.38
N LEU A 303 10.15 -17.72 19.77
CA LEU A 303 10.98 -16.95 20.71
C LEU A 303 10.22 -16.77 22.03
N ASP A 304 10.96 -16.82 23.14
CA ASP A 304 10.43 -16.42 24.45
C ASP A 304 10.29 -14.87 24.52
N PRO A 305 9.67 -14.31 25.57
CA PRO A 305 9.55 -12.87 25.75
C PRO A 305 10.90 -12.12 25.80
N ALA A 306 12.00 -12.82 26.13
CA ALA A 306 13.35 -12.26 26.11
C ALA A 306 14.01 -12.29 24.73
N GLY A 307 13.32 -12.83 23.71
CA GLY A 307 13.85 -12.95 22.34
C GLY A 307 14.74 -14.18 22.11
N ARG A 308 14.84 -15.11 23.08
CA ARG A 308 15.64 -16.33 22.93
C ARG A 308 14.85 -17.38 22.15
N ILE A 309 15.53 -18.11 21.27
CA ILE A 309 14.91 -19.19 20.50
C ILE A 309 14.62 -20.35 21.42
N ILE A 310 13.35 -20.75 21.51
CA ILE A 310 12.89 -21.93 22.26
C ILE A 310 12.49 -23.09 21.35
N HIS A 311 12.21 -22.81 20.08
CA HIS A 311 11.88 -23.84 19.08
C HIS A 311 12.26 -23.40 17.67
N ARG A 312 12.62 -24.37 16.80
CA ARG A 312 12.91 -24.19 15.37
C ARG A 312 12.09 -25.16 14.56
N ARG A 313 11.52 -24.67 13.48
CA ARG A 313 10.78 -25.46 12.51
C ARG A 313 11.28 -25.15 11.11
N ARG A 314 11.76 -26.17 10.39
CA ARG A 314 12.07 -26.03 8.96
C ARG A 314 10.79 -26.05 8.16
N LEU A 315 10.66 -25.14 7.20
CA LEU A 315 9.49 -24.99 6.33
C LEU A 315 9.72 -25.60 4.94
N GLY A 316 10.93 -26.08 4.64
CA GLY A 316 11.29 -26.55 3.29
C GLY A 316 11.63 -25.39 2.35
N HIS A 317 11.42 -25.62 1.05
CA HIS A 317 11.67 -24.58 0.05
C HIS A 317 10.74 -23.37 0.25
N TYR A 318 11.28 -22.19 -0.10
CA TYR A 318 10.56 -20.93 -0.02
C TYR A 318 9.33 -20.96 -0.91
N ASP A 319 8.16 -20.92 -0.29
CA ASP A 319 6.92 -20.61 -0.95
C ASP A 319 6.64 -19.12 -0.76
N LEU A 320 6.75 -18.35 -1.83
CA LEU A 320 6.41 -16.92 -1.88
C LEU A 320 4.98 -16.65 -1.41
N PHE A 321 4.12 -17.67 -1.41
CA PHE A 321 2.71 -17.59 -1.07
C PHE A 321 2.38 -18.06 0.36
N ASN A 322 3.38 -18.41 1.16
CA ASN A 322 3.19 -18.66 2.58
C ASN A 322 3.08 -17.34 3.34
N HIS A 323 1.89 -17.04 3.79
CA HIS A 323 1.57 -15.83 4.52
C HIS A 323 1.37 -16.12 5.99
N HIS A 324 1.86 -15.23 6.83
CA HIS A 324 1.60 -15.27 8.26
C HIS A 324 0.61 -14.17 8.62
N LEU A 325 -0.42 -14.57 9.36
CA LEU A 325 -1.37 -13.64 9.93
C LEU A 325 -0.78 -13.02 11.18
N ARG A 326 -0.83 -11.71 11.29
CA ARG A 326 -0.55 -11.01 12.55
C ARG A 326 -1.75 -11.25 13.47
N ILE A 327 -1.47 -11.80 14.65
CA ILE A 327 -2.48 -11.98 15.70
C ILE A 327 -2.06 -11.15 16.88
N ASP A 328 -2.87 -10.17 17.20
CA ASP A 328 -2.70 -9.42 18.42
C ASP A 328 -3.36 -10.22 19.56
N ARG A 329 -2.54 -10.85 20.39
CA ARG A 329 -2.92 -11.49 21.66
C ARG A 329 -3.78 -12.75 21.57
N GLY A 330 -3.25 -13.78 20.94
CA GLY A 330 -3.80 -15.13 21.01
C GLY A 330 -2.93 -16.08 21.87
N GLU A 331 -3.51 -17.16 22.37
CA GLU A 331 -2.73 -18.21 23.09
C GLU A 331 -1.84 -19.03 22.17
N ALA A 332 -1.98 -18.90 20.86
CA ALA A 332 -1.24 -19.65 19.85
C ALA A 332 -0.88 -18.77 18.66
N PHE A 333 0.05 -19.24 17.84
CA PHE A 333 0.38 -18.61 16.57
C PHE A 333 -0.45 -19.23 15.44
N PHE A 334 -0.90 -18.40 14.53
CA PHE A 334 -1.59 -18.85 13.34
C PHE A 334 -0.88 -18.37 12.08
N TYR A 335 -0.92 -19.15 11.03
CA TYR A 335 -0.34 -18.80 9.75
C TYR A 335 -1.08 -19.47 8.59
N LEU A 336 -1.04 -18.84 7.44
CA LEU A 336 -1.51 -19.44 6.19
C LEU A 336 -0.34 -20.13 5.50
N ALA A 337 -0.59 -21.33 4.96
CA ALA A 337 0.40 -22.08 4.21
C ALA A 337 -0.26 -22.92 3.12
N GLY A 338 0.50 -23.28 2.08
CA GLY A 338 0.12 -24.32 1.13
C GLY A 338 0.06 -25.71 1.79
N ASN A 339 -0.74 -26.62 1.26
CA ASN A 339 -0.81 -27.98 1.73
C ASN A 339 -0.95 -28.99 0.54
N PRO A 340 0.06 -29.77 0.20
CA PRO A 340 1.44 -29.67 0.71
C PRO A 340 2.13 -28.34 0.35
N PRO A 341 3.25 -28.02 0.97
CA PRO A 341 3.91 -26.72 0.78
C PRO A 341 4.23 -26.36 -0.68
N GLU A 342 4.38 -27.36 -1.55
CA GLU A 342 4.65 -27.17 -2.97
C GLU A 342 3.40 -26.87 -3.81
N GLN A 343 2.19 -27.03 -3.24
CA GLN A 343 0.94 -26.75 -3.94
C GLN A 343 0.42 -25.35 -3.55
N HIS A 344 0.73 -24.36 -4.36
CA HIS A 344 0.32 -22.97 -4.16
C HIS A 344 -1.20 -22.74 -4.13
N GLN A 345 -1.97 -23.69 -4.64
CA GLN A 345 -3.41 -23.56 -4.85
C GLN A 345 -4.26 -23.97 -3.64
N ASP A 346 -3.77 -24.89 -2.82
CA ASP A 346 -4.50 -25.40 -1.66
C ASP A 346 -3.91 -24.77 -0.38
N LYS A 347 -4.51 -23.68 0.09
CA LYS A 347 -4.07 -23.02 1.30
C LYS A 347 -4.90 -23.42 2.51
N GLY A 348 -4.26 -23.54 3.64
CA GLY A 348 -4.87 -23.79 4.91
C GLY A 348 -4.45 -22.78 5.97
N LEU A 349 -5.30 -22.58 6.97
CA LEU A 349 -4.95 -21.92 8.21
C LEU A 349 -4.43 -22.96 9.19
N PHE A 350 -3.23 -22.77 9.67
CA PHE A 350 -2.58 -23.63 10.65
C PHE A 350 -2.42 -22.92 11.97
N ARG A 351 -2.58 -23.66 13.07
CA ARG A 351 -2.27 -23.23 14.43
C ARG A 351 -0.98 -23.89 14.86
N LEU A 352 -0.04 -23.10 15.34
CA LEU A 352 1.17 -23.55 16.02
C LEU A 352 1.01 -23.31 17.52
N ASP A 353 1.02 -24.39 18.30
CA ASP A 353 0.96 -24.31 19.74
C ASP A 353 2.33 -23.89 20.30
N PRO A 354 2.43 -22.79 21.06
CA PRO A 354 3.71 -22.26 21.54
C PRO A 354 4.35 -23.09 22.67
N GLN A 355 3.62 -24.02 23.30
CA GLN A 355 4.10 -24.86 24.37
C GLN A 355 4.54 -26.23 23.87
N THR A 356 3.71 -26.85 23.04
CA THR A 356 3.97 -28.20 22.50
C THR A 356 4.67 -28.19 21.16
N PHE A 357 4.72 -27.04 20.49
CA PHE A 357 5.26 -26.82 19.13
C PHE A 357 4.60 -27.68 18.05
N LYS A 358 3.43 -28.23 18.37
CA LYS A 358 2.65 -29.01 17.41
C LYS A 358 1.85 -28.08 16.52
N THR A 359 1.83 -28.43 15.23
CA THR A 359 1.04 -27.73 14.23
C THR A 359 -0.18 -28.56 13.88
N ARG A 360 -1.32 -27.91 13.75
CA ARG A 360 -2.53 -28.54 13.21
C ARG A 360 -3.23 -27.61 12.20
N GLU A 361 -3.79 -28.20 11.16
CA GLU A 361 -4.70 -27.48 10.26
C GLU A 361 -5.99 -27.17 11.01
N VAL A 362 -6.39 -25.92 10.99
CA VAL A 362 -7.61 -25.42 11.63
C VAL A 362 -8.71 -25.27 10.60
N LEU A 363 -8.37 -24.74 9.42
CA LEU A 363 -9.29 -24.48 8.33
C LEU A 363 -8.58 -24.76 7.01
N ARG A 364 -9.24 -25.51 6.12
CA ARG A 364 -8.85 -25.61 4.72
C ARG A 364 -9.62 -24.57 3.93
N LEU A 365 -8.92 -23.68 3.25
CA LEU A 365 -9.55 -22.73 2.35
C LEU A 365 -10.00 -23.48 1.10
N GLU A 366 -11.23 -23.23 0.67
CA GLU A 366 -11.74 -23.80 -0.56
C GLU A 366 -10.84 -23.44 -1.73
N ARG A 367 -10.53 -24.45 -2.54
CA ARG A 367 -9.81 -24.24 -3.77
C ARG A 367 -10.68 -23.41 -4.70
N HIS A 368 -10.35 -22.14 -4.83
CA HIS A 368 -10.96 -21.31 -5.85
C HIS A 368 -10.33 -21.72 -7.20
N PRO A 369 -11.11 -21.96 -8.27
CA PRO A 369 -10.55 -22.29 -9.59
C PRO A 369 -9.64 -21.20 -10.15
N GLU A 370 -9.66 -20.02 -9.52
CA GLU A 370 -8.87 -18.85 -9.86
C GLU A 370 -7.77 -18.67 -8.81
N HIS A 371 -6.56 -18.35 -9.25
CA HIS A 371 -5.39 -18.24 -8.37
C HIS A 371 -5.59 -17.18 -7.29
N PHE A 372 -5.48 -17.57 -6.02
CA PHE A 372 -5.41 -16.63 -4.92
C PHE A 372 -4.01 -16.04 -4.85
N ASN A 373 -3.89 -14.78 -5.24
CA ASN A 373 -2.69 -14.00 -5.01
C ASN A 373 -2.97 -12.88 -4.00
N ASN A 374 -1.94 -12.40 -3.34
CA ASN A 374 -2.01 -11.26 -2.42
C ASN A 374 -3.04 -11.47 -1.30
N LEU A 375 -2.86 -12.55 -0.54
CA LEU A 375 -3.66 -12.83 0.64
C LEU A 375 -3.23 -11.96 1.81
N HIS A 376 -4.18 -11.26 2.39
CA HIS A 376 -3.99 -10.54 3.64
C HIS A 376 -5.16 -10.85 4.58
N GLY A 377 -4.87 -11.17 5.83
CA GLY A 377 -5.90 -11.60 6.75
C GLY A 377 -5.72 -11.14 8.18
N CYS A 378 -6.81 -11.23 8.93
CA CYS A 378 -6.89 -10.93 10.34
C CYS A 378 -7.69 -12.03 11.04
N LEU A 379 -7.22 -12.46 12.20
CA LEU A 379 -7.90 -13.42 13.03
C LEU A 379 -8.52 -12.73 14.26
N LEU A 380 -9.81 -12.92 14.49
CA LEU A 380 -10.55 -12.30 15.56
C LEU A 380 -11.37 -13.36 16.30
N GLY A 381 -10.86 -13.80 17.45
CA GLY A 381 -11.47 -14.91 18.16
C GLY A 381 -11.58 -16.14 17.26
N ASN A 382 -12.81 -16.57 16.99
CA ASN A 382 -13.10 -17.72 16.13
C ASN A 382 -13.33 -17.37 14.66
N ARG A 383 -13.05 -16.14 14.23
CA ARG A 383 -13.29 -15.65 12.86
C ARG A 383 -11.99 -15.29 12.16
N LEU A 384 -11.83 -15.82 10.96
CA LEU A 384 -10.77 -15.42 10.02
C LEU A 384 -11.38 -14.52 8.95
N LEU A 385 -10.92 -13.28 8.87
CA LEU A 385 -11.16 -12.42 7.72
C LEU A 385 -9.99 -12.53 6.77
N LEU A 386 -10.28 -12.76 5.50
CA LEU A 386 -9.28 -12.92 4.47
C LEU A 386 -9.62 -12.05 3.26
N ASN A 387 -8.73 -11.13 2.92
CA ASN A 387 -8.78 -10.43 1.64
C ASN A 387 -7.92 -11.19 0.63
N ALA A 388 -8.47 -11.45 -0.53
CA ALA A 388 -7.80 -12.11 -1.62
C ALA A 388 -8.07 -11.39 -2.94
N LYS A 389 -7.07 -11.31 -3.81
CA LYS A 389 -7.26 -10.92 -5.20
C LYS A 389 -7.68 -12.17 -5.98
N VAL A 390 -8.87 -12.13 -6.55
CA VAL A 390 -9.45 -13.23 -7.35
C VAL A 390 -9.38 -12.83 -8.82
N TYR A 391 -8.71 -13.62 -9.63
CA TYR A 391 -8.60 -13.40 -11.07
C TYR A 391 -9.73 -14.12 -11.78
N ASN A 392 -10.60 -13.38 -12.46
CA ASN A 392 -11.77 -13.94 -13.16
C ASN A 392 -11.43 -14.54 -14.53
N SER A 393 -10.17 -14.44 -14.94
CA SER A 393 -9.67 -15.03 -16.18
C SER A 393 -8.14 -15.06 -16.17
N PRO A 394 -7.49 -16.08 -16.73
CA PRO A 394 -6.04 -16.11 -16.86
C PRO A 394 -5.47 -14.98 -17.74
N HIS A 395 -6.32 -14.28 -18.47
CA HIS A 395 -5.93 -13.16 -19.34
C HIS A 395 -6.23 -11.76 -18.77
N HIS A 396 -6.80 -11.66 -17.55
CA HIS A 396 -7.08 -10.37 -16.93
C HIS A 396 -6.11 -10.08 -15.80
N ALA A 397 -5.26 -9.09 -16.00
CA ALA A 397 -4.37 -8.52 -14.96
C ALA A 397 -5.16 -7.90 -13.79
N TYR A 398 -6.44 -7.64 -13.98
CA TYR A 398 -7.33 -7.01 -13.01
C TYR A 398 -8.21 -8.05 -12.33
N GLY A 399 -7.75 -8.53 -11.17
CA GLY A 399 -8.57 -9.37 -10.32
C GLY A 399 -9.52 -8.54 -9.44
N THR A 400 -10.63 -9.16 -9.07
CA THR A 400 -11.58 -8.58 -8.10
C THR A 400 -11.04 -8.77 -6.68
N GLN A 401 -11.07 -7.73 -5.86
CA GLN A 401 -10.75 -7.84 -4.44
C GLN A 401 -11.94 -8.42 -3.68
N ARG A 402 -11.72 -9.55 -3.02
CA ARG A 402 -12.75 -10.25 -2.24
C ARG A 402 -12.34 -10.31 -0.77
N LEU A 403 -13.26 -9.94 0.10
CA LEU A 403 -13.18 -10.15 1.53
C LEU A 403 -14.08 -11.32 1.92
N THR A 404 -13.54 -12.30 2.61
CA THR A 404 -14.30 -13.46 3.08
C THR A 404 -14.10 -13.61 4.59
N CYS A 405 -15.18 -13.84 5.31
CA CYS A 405 -15.16 -14.20 6.74
C CYS A 405 -15.45 -15.69 6.90
N TYR A 406 -14.53 -16.38 7.53
CA TYR A 406 -14.67 -17.79 7.88
C TYR A 406 -14.89 -17.93 9.37
N ASP A 407 -15.72 -18.89 9.76
CA ASP A 407 -15.84 -19.35 11.14
C ASP A 407 -14.96 -20.59 11.35
N LEU A 408 -14.06 -20.53 12.32
CA LEU A 408 -13.12 -21.61 12.59
C LEU A 408 -13.75 -22.82 13.31
N GLU A 409 -14.89 -22.62 13.96
CA GLU A 409 -15.60 -23.70 14.65
C GLU A 409 -16.39 -24.57 13.66
N SER A 410 -17.25 -23.95 12.88
CA SER A 410 -18.00 -24.62 11.82
C SER A 410 -17.15 -24.96 10.59
N ARG A 411 -15.97 -24.34 10.47
CA ARG A 411 -15.06 -24.41 9.31
C ARG A 411 -15.70 -23.98 8.00
N GLY A 412 -16.67 -23.11 8.06
CA GLY A 412 -17.44 -22.62 6.93
C GLY A 412 -17.27 -21.12 6.68
N THR A 413 -17.72 -20.69 5.51
CA THR A 413 -17.83 -19.27 5.18
C THR A 413 -19.08 -18.69 5.84
N LEU A 414 -18.92 -17.62 6.62
CA LEU A 414 -20.04 -16.87 7.17
C LEU A 414 -20.62 -15.89 6.16
N TRP A 415 -19.75 -15.13 5.52
CA TRP A 415 -20.12 -14.14 4.51
C TRP A 415 -18.94 -13.80 3.61
N GLY A 416 -19.23 -13.20 2.47
CA GLY A 416 -18.23 -12.67 1.53
C GLY A 416 -18.69 -11.33 0.94
N ALA A 417 -17.75 -10.45 0.66
CA ALA A 417 -17.99 -9.15 0.06
C ALA A 417 -16.94 -8.83 -1.00
N THR A 418 -17.35 -8.13 -2.05
CA THR A 418 -16.44 -7.51 -3.01
C THR A 418 -16.01 -6.14 -2.49
N LEU A 419 -14.72 -5.84 -2.59
CA LEU A 419 -14.14 -4.57 -2.20
C LEU A 419 -13.74 -3.77 -3.43
N SER A 420 -13.72 -2.44 -3.29
CA SER A 420 -13.23 -1.52 -4.34
C SER A 420 -11.73 -1.65 -4.58
N ALA A 421 -10.97 -2.01 -3.53
CA ALA A 421 -9.51 -2.10 -3.59
C ALA A 421 -8.97 -3.13 -2.59
N GLN A 422 -7.68 -3.42 -2.66
CA GLN A 422 -6.97 -4.27 -1.74
C GLN A 422 -6.98 -3.70 -0.31
N VAL A 423 -7.12 -4.58 0.67
CA VAL A 423 -6.98 -4.20 2.08
C VAL A 423 -5.50 -4.04 2.43
N SER A 424 -5.12 -2.88 2.88
CA SER A 424 -3.77 -2.60 3.40
C SER A 424 -3.63 -2.94 4.88
N ALA A 425 -4.70 -2.77 5.66
CA ALA A 425 -4.69 -3.08 7.09
C ALA A 425 -6.08 -3.43 7.62
N PHE A 426 -6.09 -4.25 8.67
CA PHE A 426 -7.25 -4.59 9.47
C PHE A 426 -7.06 -4.07 10.91
N ALA A 427 -8.11 -3.57 11.53
CA ALA A 427 -8.10 -3.20 12.94
C ALA A 427 -9.46 -3.52 13.59
N PRO A 428 -9.50 -4.51 14.51
CA PRO A 428 -10.70 -4.75 15.31
C PRO A 428 -11.01 -3.53 16.16
N LEU A 429 -12.24 -3.05 16.11
CA LEU A 429 -12.66 -1.94 16.95
C LEU A 429 -13.07 -2.43 18.36
N PRO A 430 -13.03 -1.56 19.39
CA PRO A 430 -13.44 -1.91 20.72
C PRO A 430 -14.86 -2.47 20.76
N GLY A 431 -15.10 -3.45 21.65
CA GLY A 431 -16.40 -4.15 21.73
C GLY A 431 -16.51 -5.38 20.82
N GLY A 432 -15.60 -5.57 19.87
CA GLY A 432 -15.52 -6.81 19.06
C GLY A 432 -16.64 -7.02 18.04
N GLN A 433 -17.54 -6.06 17.87
CA GLN A 433 -18.63 -6.10 16.89
C GLN A 433 -18.17 -5.61 15.51
N TRP A 434 -17.24 -4.66 15.48
CA TRP A 434 -16.84 -3.93 14.28
C TRP A 434 -15.37 -4.15 13.93
N ILE A 435 -15.06 -4.08 12.64
CA ILE A 435 -13.69 -4.05 12.14
C ILE A 435 -13.48 -2.89 11.18
N ALA A 436 -12.40 -2.17 11.36
CA ALA A 436 -11.95 -1.18 10.41
C ALA A 436 -11.02 -1.83 9.36
N LEU A 437 -11.23 -1.50 8.10
CA LEU A 437 -10.44 -1.92 6.95
C LEU A 437 -9.86 -0.67 6.30
N ALA A 438 -8.55 -0.60 6.16
CA ALA A 438 -7.91 0.39 5.30
C ALA A 438 -7.77 -0.20 3.89
N LEU A 439 -8.14 0.58 2.87
CA LEU A 439 -8.09 0.18 1.47
C LEU A 439 -7.09 1.05 0.71
N VAL A 440 -6.38 0.45 -0.26
CA VAL A 440 -5.36 1.19 -1.04
C VAL A 440 -5.94 2.26 -1.98
N ASP A 441 -7.25 2.36 -2.11
CA ASP A 441 -7.94 3.44 -2.84
C ASP A 441 -8.23 4.70 -1.99
N GLY A 442 -7.66 4.77 -0.79
CA GLY A 442 -7.82 5.91 0.11
C GLY A 442 -9.07 5.84 0.99
N GLN A 443 -9.73 4.70 1.10
CA GLN A 443 -10.90 4.54 1.96
C GLN A 443 -10.56 3.78 3.25
N VAL A 444 -11.25 4.11 4.33
CA VAL A 444 -11.35 3.29 5.54
C VAL A 444 -12.81 2.91 5.72
N GLU A 445 -13.08 1.61 5.66
CA GLU A 445 -14.43 1.07 5.88
C GLU A 445 -14.54 0.49 7.29
N VAL A 446 -15.68 0.68 7.94
CA VAL A 446 -16.05 -0.03 9.16
C VAL A 446 -17.17 -1.01 8.82
N ARG A 447 -16.92 -2.28 9.09
CA ARG A 447 -17.84 -3.37 8.79
C ARG A 447 -18.29 -4.10 10.03
N ASP A 448 -19.55 -4.56 10.02
CA ASP A 448 -20.09 -5.49 10.99
C ASP A 448 -19.46 -6.87 10.82
N LEU A 449 -18.91 -7.42 11.89
CA LEU A 449 -18.23 -8.71 11.85
C LEU A 449 -19.19 -9.90 11.68
N ALA A 450 -20.46 -9.74 12.03
CA ALA A 450 -21.44 -10.81 11.91
C ALA A 450 -22.02 -10.92 10.50
N SER A 451 -22.30 -9.78 9.87
CA SER A 451 -22.96 -9.71 8.56
C SER A 451 -22.03 -9.36 7.40
N GLY A 452 -20.89 -8.74 7.67
CA GLY A 452 -20.01 -8.19 6.65
C GLY A 452 -20.47 -6.87 6.03
N GLU A 453 -21.63 -6.34 6.49
CA GLU A 453 -22.14 -5.06 5.98
C GLU A 453 -21.19 -3.91 6.29
N CYS A 454 -20.94 -3.08 5.26
CA CYS A 454 -20.21 -1.82 5.43
C CYS A 454 -21.15 -0.81 6.11
N ARG A 455 -20.83 -0.45 7.35
CA ARG A 455 -21.64 0.48 8.15
C ARG A 455 -21.23 1.92 7.93
N TRP A 456 -19.91 2.17 7.90
CA TRP A 456 -19.34 3.50 7.78
C TRP A 456 -18.20 3.49 6.75
N ARG A 457 -18.06 4.59 6.01
CA ARG A 457 -16.94 4.87 5.12
C ARG A 457 -16.34 6.21 5.46
N TYR A 458 -15.05 6.21 5.60
CA TYR A 458 -14.25 7.42 5.78
C TYR A 458 -13.28 7.51 4.61
N ARG A 459 -13.32 8.61 3.86
CA ARG A 459 -12.36 8.84 2.79
C ARG A 459 -11.21 9.68 3.32
N THR A 460 -10.01 9.15 3.21
CA THR A 460 -8.79 9.88 3.50
C THR A 460 -8.53 10.88 2.38
N ALA A 461 -8.25 12.15 2.72
CA ALA A 461 -8.36 13.22 1.73
C ALA A 461 -7.35 13.09 0.59
N ASP A 462 -6.11 12.61 0.81
CA ASP A 462 -5.05 12.74 -0.21
C ASP A 462 -3.94 11.68 -0.10
N ALA A 463 -4.20 10.51 0.51
CA ALA A 463 -3.15 9.52 0.70
C ALA A 463 -3.69 8.11 0.95
N ILE A 464 -2.91 7.12 0.58
CA ILE A 464 -3.22 5.72 0.82
C ILE A 464 -3.02 5.38 2.30
N PRO A 465 -4.04 4.89 3.02
CA PRO A 465 -3.87 4.37 4.36
C PRO A 465 -3.14 3.03 4.31
N LEU A 466 -1.95 2.95 4.91
CA LEU A 466 -1.09 1.76 4.87
C LEU A 466 -1.24 0.87 6.08
N CYS A 467 -1.54 1.45 7.23
CA CYS A 467 -1.66 0.71 8.49
C CYS A 467 -2.69 1.34 9.43
N LEU A 468 -3.21 0.51 10.33
CA LEU A 468 -4.17 0.88 11.36
C LEU A 468 -3.69 0.36 12.72
N ALA A 469 -3.93 1.15 13.76
CA ALA A 469 -3.82 0.70 15.15
C ALA A 469 -5.02 1.20 15.95
N VAL A 470 -5.45 0.42 16.93
CA VAL A 470 -6.62 0.74 17.76
C VAL A 470 -6.23 0.72 19.23
N SER A 471 -6.69 1.74 19.97
CA SER A 471 -6.78 1.74 21.42
C SER A 471 -8.25 1.65 21.85
N ASP A 472 -8.53 1.73 23.14
CA ASP A 472 -9.92 1.67 23.64
C ASP A 472 -10.86 2.73 23.05
N LYS A 473 -10.33 3.87 22.60
CA LYS A 473 -11.13 5.02 22.12
C LYS A 473 -10.65 5.63 20.80
N LEU A 474 -9.49 5.24 20.32
CA LEU A 474 -8.86 5.87 19.16
C LEU A 474 -8.52 4.83 18.09
N LEU A 475 -8.73 5.21 16.84
CA LEU A 475 -8.16 4.59 15.67
C LEU A 475 -7.06 5.50 15.11
N ALA A 476 -5.85 5.00 15.04
CA ALA A 476 -4.74 5.65 14.34
C ALA A 476 -4.62 5.08 12.93
N ILE A 477 -4.44 5.97 11.95
CA ILE A 477 -4.27 5.64 10.53
C ILE A 477 -2.92 6.18 10.08
N GLY A 478 -2.04 5.32 9.60
CA GLY A 478 -0.76 5.71 9.02
C GLY A 478 -0.83 5.71 7.49
N PHE A 479 -0.22 6.72 6.85
CA PHE A 479 -0.36 6.99 5.42
C PHE A 479 0.93 6.87 4.63
N SER A 480 0.78 6.68 3.32
CA SER A 480 1.86 6.69 2.31
C SER A 480 2.67 7.99 2.31
N HIS A 481 2.05 9.13 2.57
CA HIS A 481 2.74 10.43 2.68
C HIS A 481 3.40 10.68 4.04
N GLY A 482 3.40 9.66 4.92
CA GLY A 482 4.03 9.74 6.25
C GLY A 482 3.22 10.45 7.33
N GLY A 483 2.00 10.92 7.05
CA GLY A 483 1.09 11.44 8.07
C GLY A 483 0.52 10.33 8.95
N VAL A 484 0.02 10.72 10.12
CA VAL A 484 -0.79 9.88 11.01
C VAL A 484 -2.04 10.67 11.38
N SER A 485 -3.22 10.08 11.19
CA SER A 485 -4.49 10.64 11.66
C SER A 485 -5.02 9.84 12.84
N LEU A 486 -5.62 10.55 13.79
CA LEU A 486 -6.29 9.96 14.94
C LEU A 486 -7.79 10.23 14.83
N LEU A 487 -8.61 9.19 14.87
CA LEU A 487 -10.05 9.26 14.88
C LEU A 487 -10.59 8.71 16.20
N GLN A 488 -11.61 9.32 16.76
CA GLN A 488 -12.32 8.74 17.88
C GLN A 488 -13.24 7.62 17.39
N VAL A 489 -13.30 6.55 18.15
CA VAL A 489 -14.20 5.42 17.88
C VAL A 489 -15.41 5.51 18.81
N ALA A 490 -16.58 5.77 18.24
CA ALA A 490 -17.83 5.76 18.97
C ALA A 490 -18.30 4.32 19.27
N ALA A 491 -19.22 4.17 20.23
CA ALA A 491 -19.73 2.85 20.64
C ALA A 491 -20.44 2.08 19.52
N ASP A 492 -20.99 2.78 18.53
CA ASP A 492 -21.64 2.20 17.34
C ASP A 492 -20.66 1.94 16.19
N GLY A 493 -19.35 2.10 16.43
CA GLY A 493 -18.29 1.93 15.43
C GLY A 493 -18.08 3.13 14.53
N GLN A 494 -18.83 4.24 14.69
CA GLN A 494 -18.59 5.45 13.90
C GLN A 494 -17.21 6.03 14.19
N LEU A 495 -16.51 6.42 13.11
CA LEU A 495 -15.23 7.11 13.21
C LEU A 495 -15.47 8.63 13.18
N ILE A 496 -15.06 9.31 14.24
CA ILE A 496 -15.25 10.76 14.41
C ILE A 496 -13.88 11.42 14.28
N GLY A 497 -13.72 12.23 13.24
CA GLY A 497 -12.51 13.02 13.01
C GLY A 497 -12.40 14.21 13.97
N PRO A 498 -11.22 14.85 14.10
CA PRO A 498 -11.08 16.10 14.80
C PRO A 498 -12.01 17.16 14.18
N PRO A 499 -12.49 18.16 14.98
CA PRO A 499 -13.36 19.22 14.47
C PRO A 499 -12.70 19.91 13.27
N GLY A 500 -13.32 19.82 12.09
CA GLY A 500 -12.79 20.34 10.83
C GLY A 500 -12.48 19.29 9.75
N ALA A 501 -12.39 18.02 10.10
CA ALA A 501 -12.36 16.92 9.13
C ALA A 501 -13.82 16.49 8.85
N ASN A 502 -14.42 17.04 7.82
CA ASN A 502 -15.77 16.63 7.41
C ASN A 502 -15.71 15.23 6.78
N PRO A 503 -16.40 14.23 7.32
CA PRO A 503 -16.68 13.02 6.56
C PRO A 503 -17.65 13.44 5.44
N ARG A 504 -17.21 13.46 4.22
CA ARG A 504 -18.14 13.53 3.09
C ARG A 504 -18.85 12.19 3.00
N GLN A 505 -20.17 12.24 3.22
CA GLN A 505 -21.10 11.13 3.02
C GLN A 505 -21.07 10.60 1.59
#